data_7cdff0d3fc33de0a081299c7956c8eca
#
_entry.id   7cdff0d3fc33de0a081299c7956c8eca
#
_cell.length_a   1.000
_cell.length_b   1.000
_cell.length_c   1.000
_cell.angle_alpha   90.00
_cell.angle_beta   90.00
_cell.angle_gamma   90.00
#
_symmetry.space_group_name_H-M   'P 1'
#
loop_
_entity.id
_entity.type
_entity.pdbx_description
1 polymer ?
#
loop_
_entity_poly.entity_id
_entity_poly.type
_entity_poly.pdbx_seq_one_letter_code
_entity_poly.pdbx_strand_id
1 'polypeptide(L)'
;FGPAHTPGDVAVWLPKEKIIFSGDIIYTERILAVIPLSHSGKWITAYDQLMVLKPGVVVPGHGSPTDAARAKRDTRDYLDSLRTQAKQAFDRGESLMVAVDKIDQSKFKHLANFELLARRNANIVFREVEKESF
;
A
#
# COMPACT_ATOMS: atom_id res chain seq x y z
N PHE A 1 11.26 9.62 -4.66
CA PHE A 1 9.88 9.57 -4.10
C PHE A 1 9.86 9.44 -2.57
N GLY A 2 10.94 9.07 -1.92
CA GLY A 2 10.97 8.81 -0.49
C GLY A 2 10.55 7.39 -0.11
N PRO A 3 10.54 7.07 1.19
CA PRO A 3 10.22 5.73 1.66
C PRO A 3 8.80 5.30 1.27
N ALA A 4 8.67 4.06 0.81
CA ALA A 4 7.39 3.43 0.49
C ALA A 4 7.45 1.96 0.95
N HIS A 5 7.62 0.99 0.04
CA HIS A 5 7.88 -0.40 0.38
C HIS A 5 9.21 -0.56 1.12
N THR A 6 10.23 0.17 0.65
CA THR A 6 11.56 0.28 1.29
C THR A 6 11.96 1.76 1.45
N PRO A 7 13.03 2.08 2.18
CA PRO A 7 13.53 3.46 2.27
C PRO A 7 14.02 4.06 0.95
N GLY A 8 14.37 3.25 -0.03
CA GLY A 8 15.05 3.67 -1.26
C GLY A 8 14.31 3.30 -2.56
N ASP A 9 12.99 3.25 -2.56
CA ASP A 9 12.23 2.92 -3.78
C ASP A 9 12.43 3.94 -4.88
N VAL A 10 12.56 3.44 -6.12
CA VAL A 10 12.74 4.24 -7.33
C VAL A 10 11.71 3.83 -8.39
N ALA A 11 11.41 4.76 -9.29
CA ALA A 11 10.58 4.51 -10.44
C ALA A 11 11.24 5.06 -11.71
N VAL A 12 10.92 4.48 -12.86
CA VAL A 12 11.35 4.96 -14.17
C VAL A 12 10.15 5.50 -14.93
N TRP A 13 10.24 6.74 -15.39
CA TRP A 13 9.19 7.41 -16.16
C TRP A 13 9.62 7.61 -17.61
N LEU A 14 8.80 7.16 -18.55
CA LEU A 14 8.95 7.39 -19.99
C LEU A 14 7.90 8.42 -20.44
N PRO A 15 8.25 9.72 -20.49
CA PRO A 15 7.25 10.78 -20.67
C PRO A 15 6.59 10.78 -22.03
N LYS A 16 7.29 10.38 -23.10
CA LYS A 16 6.73 10.33 -24.46
C LYS A 16 5.70 9.21 -24.57
N GLU A 17 6.00 8.04 -24.03
CA GLU A 17 5.17 6.84 -24.06
C GLU A 17 4.09 6.87 -22.97
N LYS A 18 4.21 7.76 -22.00
CA LYS A 18 3.40 7.82 -20.77
C LYS A 18 3.38 6.49 -20.03
N ILE A 19 4.53 5.84 -19.93
CA ILE A 19 4.71 4.57 -19.22
C ILE A 19 5.52 4.82 -17.95
N ILE A 20 5.04 4.30 -16.83
CA ILE A 20 5.78 4.29 -15.57
C ILE A 20 6.11 2.85 -15.12
N PHE A 21 7.36 2.59 -14.81
CA PHE A 21 7.83 1.38 -14.14
C PHE A 21 8.01 1.73 -12.68
N SER A 22 7.10 1.27 -11.82
CA SER A 22 6.98 1.76 -10.45
C SER A 22 7.82 1.00 -9.42
N GLY A 23 8.42 -0.13 -9.82
CA GLY A 23 8.95 -1.04 -8.81
C GLY A 23 7.89 -1.37 -7.76
N ASP A 24 8.32 -1.66 -6.56
CA ASP A 24 7.45 -2.10 -5.45
C ASP A 24 6.62 -0.97 -4.81
N ILE A 25 6.59 0.23 -5.43
CA ILE A 25 5.62 1.26 -5.05
C ILE A 25 4.19 0.84 -5.46
N ILE A 26 4.05 0.05 -6.54
CA ILE A 26 2.75 -0.43 -7.01
C ILE A 26 2.75 -1.95 -7.13
N TYR A 27 1.73 -2.55 -6.52
CA TYR A 27 1.34 -3.96 -6.63
C TYR A 27 -0.04 -4.04 -7.24
N THR A 28 -0.27 -4.98 -8.14
CA THR A 28 -1.59 -5.32 -8.67
C THR A 28 -1.76 -6.82 -8.74
N GLU A 29 -3.01 -7.30 -8.77
CA GLU A 29 -3.36 -8.72 -8.87
C GLU A 29 -3.00 -9.56 -7.64
N ARG A 30 -2.08 -9.09 -6.81
CA ARG A 30 -1.75 -9.66 -5.50
C ARG A 30 -1.73 -8.57 -4.44
N ILE A 31 -1.95 -8.96 -3.18
CA ILE A 31 -1.83 -8.05 -2.06
C ILE A 31 -0.35 -7.62 -1.89
N LEU A 32 -0.15 -6.34 -1.63
CA LEU A 32 1.20 -5.84 -1.33
C LEU A 32 1.73 -6.38 0.01
N ALA A 33 3.04 -6.43 0.14
CA ALA A 33 3.68 -6.84 1.38
C ALA A 33 4.21 -5.64 2.16
N VAL A 34 3.59 -5.32 3.29
CA VAL A 34 4.15 -4.36 4.24
C VAL A 34 5.22 -5.09 5.04
N ILE A 35 6.44 -4.55 5.03
CA ILE A 35 7.58 -5.09 5.78
C ILE A 35 8.00 -4.10 6.90
N PRO A 36 8.82 -4.52 7.86
CA PRO A 36 9.25 -3.62 8.95
C PRO A 36 9.98 -2.34 8.51
N LEU A 37 10.53 -2.34 7.30
CA LEU A 37 11.19 -1.17 6.69
C LEU A 37 10.23 -0.28 5.90
N SER A 38 9.01 -0.74 5.65
CA SER A 38 7.99 0.03 4.93
C SER A 38 7.49 1.18 5.80
N HIS A 39 6.98 2.21 5.13
CA HIS A 39 6.29 3.31 5.78
C HIS A 39 4.98 3.57 5.05
N SER A 40 3.89 2.98 5.52
CA SER A 40 2.62 2.95 4.80
C SER A 40 2.05 4.34 4.49
N GLY A 41 2.21 5.32 5.38
CA GLY A 41 1.78 6.70 5.14
C GLY A 41 2.59 7.38 4.03
N LYS A 42 3.92 7.26 4.06
CA LYS A 42 4.79 7.79 3.00
C LYS A 42 4.62 7.03 1.68
N TRP A 43 4.27 5.74 1.76
CA TRP A 43 3.96 4.93 0.59
C TRP A 43 2.76 5.47 -0.19
N ILE A 44 1.69 5.86 0.51
CA ILE A 44 0.55 6.54 -0.11
C ILE A 44 1.00 7.84 -0.78
N THR A 45 1.84 8.64 -0.11
CA THR A 45 2.40 9.88 -0.68
C THR A 45 3.23 9.61 -1.93
N ALA A 46 4.10 8.60 -1.91
CA ALA A 46 4.90 8.21 -3.07
C ALA A 46 4.02 7.76 -4.25
N TYR A 47 2.98 6.96 -3.97
CA TYR A 47 1.98 6.59 -4.97
C TYR A 47 1.32 7.82 -5.60
N ASP A 48 0.83 8.74 -4.76
CA ASP A 48 0.15 9.95 -5.24
C ASP A 48 1.08 10.83 -6.09
N GLN A 49 2.36 10.95 -5.73
CA GLN A 49 3.38 11.65 -6.54
C GLN A 49 3.59 11.01 -7.91
N LEU A 50 3.61 9.66 -8.00
CA LEU A 50 3.69 8.97 -9.28
C LEU A 50 2.49 9.28 -10.18
N MET A 51 1.31 9.33 -9.59
CA MET A 51 0.06 9.55 -10.35
C MET A 51 -0.10 10.99 -10.85
N VAL A 52 0.62 11.97 -10.26
CA VAL A 52 0.68 13.34 -10.82
C VAL A 52 1.23 13.35 -12.26
N LEU A 53 2.09 12.39 -12.61
CA LEU A 53 2.62 12.21 -13.97
C LEU A 53 1.57 11.78 -15.00
N LYS A 54 0.39 11.36 -14.56
CA LYS A 54 -0.72 10.88 -15.41
C LYS A 54 -0.29 9.77 -16.38
N PRO A 55 0.28 8.66 -15.89
CA PRO A 55 0.70 7.57 -16.74
C PRO A 55 -0.50 6.97 -17.51
N GLY A 56 -0.29 6.67 -18.78
CA GLY A 56 -1.22 5.89 -19.58
C GLY A 56 -1.10 4.39 -19.31
N VAL A 57 0.11 3.93 -18.99
CA VAL A 57 0.41 2.55 -18.60
C VAL A 57 1.25 2.53 -17.33
N VAL A 58 0.86 1.67 -16.42
CA VAL A 58 1.61 1.38 -15.18
C VAL A 58 2.18 -0.03 -15.27
N VAL A 59 3.49 -0.15 -15.16
CA VAL A 59 4.18 -1.44 -15.01
C VAL A 59 4.54 -1.57 -13.54
N PRO A 60 3.79 -2.39 -12.77
CA PRO A 60 4.01 -2.54 -11.33
C PRO A 60 5.23 -3.41 -11.04
N GLY A 61 5.72 -3.38 -9.80
CA GLY A 61 6.74 -4.32 -9.33
C GLY A 61 6.21 -5.76 -9.27
N HIS A 62 4.91 -5.91 -8.99
CA HIS A 62 4.20 -7.18 -9.00
C HIS A 62 2.85 -7.02 -9.68
N GLY A 63 2.52 -7.98 -10.55
CA GLY A 63 1.33 -7.96 -11.39
C GLY A 63 1.66 -7.59 -12.84
N SER A 64 0.65 -7.64 -13.69
CA SER A 64 0.78 -7.33 -15.12
C SER A 64 0.74 -5.82 -15.36
N PRO A 65 1.30 -5.32 -16.49
CA PRO A 65 1.08 -3.94 -16.92
C PRO A 65 -0.41 -3.61 -16.93
N THR A 66 -0.74 -2.42 -16.42
CA THR A 66 -2.13 -2.06 -16.14
C THR A 66 -2.36 -0.55 -16.27
N ASP A 67 -3.54 -0.10 -15.88
CA ASP A 67 -3.92 1.31 -15.83
C ASP A 67 -3.85 1.89 -14.40
N ALA A 68 -3.97 3.21 -14.31
CA ALA A 68 -3.95 3.93 -13.03
C ALA A 68 -5.14 3.55 -12.12
N ALA A 69 -6.29 3.15 -12.68
CA ALA A 69 -7.46 2.79 -11.89
C ALA A 69 -7.24 1.48 -11.11
N ARG A 70 -6.66 0.46 -11.76
CA ARG A 70 -6.31 -0.79 -11.08
C ARG A 70 -5.18 -0.59 -10.07
N ALA A 71 -4.13 0.15 -10.46
CA ALA A 71 -3.05 0.49 -9.54
C ALA A 71 -3.58 1.16 -8.26
N LYS A 72 -4.55 2.08 -8.41
CA LYS A 72 -5.20 2.73 -7.26
C LYS A 72 -5.93 1.74 -6.37
N ARG A 73 -6.79 0.89 -6.96
CA ARG A 73 -7.58 -0.07 -6.17
C ARG A 73 -6.72 -1.05 -5.39
N ASP A 74 -5.70 -1.60 -6.06
CA ASP A 74 -4.93 -2.72 -5.51
C ASP A 74 -3.81 -2.26 -4.56
N THR A 75 -3.32 -1.02 -4.71
CA THR A 75 -2.24 -0.47 -3.87
C THR A 75 -2.72 0.63 -2.94
N ARG A 76 -3.14 1.77 -3.50
CA ARG A 76 -3.43 2.96 -2.69
C ARG A 76 -4.63 2.77 -1.78
N ASP A 77 -5.73 2.26 -2.33
CA ASP A 77 -6.96 2.07 -1.57
C ASP A 77 -6.80 1.01 -0.49
N TYR A 78 -5.96 0.00 -0.74
CA TYR A 78 -5.60 -1.00 0.26
C TYR A 78 -4.84 -0.38 1.44
N LEU A 79 -3.77 0.37 1.17
CA LEU A 79 -3.00 1.05 2.22
C LEU A 79 -3.86 2.05 3.01
N ASP A 80 -4.68 2.84 2.32
CA ASP A 80 -5.57 3.82 2.92
C ASP A 80 -6.61 3.14 3.84
N SER A 81 -7.19 2.04 3.39
CA SER A 81 -8.13 1.23 4.19
C SER A 81 -7.47 0.69 5.46
N LEU A 82 -6.26 0.14 5.36
CA LEU A 82 -5.52 -0.35 6.53
C LEU A 82 -5.22 0.76 7.53
N ARG A 83 -4.67 1.87 7.07
CA ARG A 83 -4.30 3.01 7.93
C ARG A 83 -5.51 3.63 8.61
N THR A 84 -6.59 3.85 7.85
CA THR A 84 -7.83 4.41 8.38
C THR A 84 -8.39 3.53 9.51
N GLN A 85 -8.50 2.23 9.29
CA GLN A 85 -9.02 1.30 10.29
C GLN A 85 -8.06 1.15 11.49
N ALA A 86 -6.75 1.13 11.24
CA ALA A 86 -5.74 1.09 12.31
C ALA A 86 -5.82 2.33 13.20
N LYS A 87 -5.95 3.52 12.59
CA LYS A 87 -6.11 4.78 13.35
C LYS A 87 -7.39 4.78 14.18
N GLN A 88 -8.50 4.36 13.60
CA GLN A 88 -9.77 4.25 14.32
C GLN A 88 -9.69 3.28 15.51
N ALA A 89 -9.03 2.13 15.33
CA ALA A 89 -8.84 1.15 16.40
C ALA A 89 -7.95 1.72 17.51
N PHE A 90 -6.86 2.40 17.16
CA PHE A 90 -5.98 3.08 18.11
C PHE A 90 -6.74 4.16 18.91
N ASP A 91 -7.53 5.00 18.24
CA ASP A 91 -8.31 6.08 18.89
C ASP A 91 -9.37 5.54 19.86
N ARG A 92 -9.84 4.30 19.64
CA ARG A 92 -10.73 3.59 20.58
C ARG A 92 -9.98 2.92 21.73
N GLY A 93 -8.66 2.98 21.76
CA GLY A 93 -7.84 2.33 22.80
C GLY A 93 -7.76 0.80 22.65
N GLU A 94 -8.02 0.26 21.44
CA GLU A 94 -7.96 -1.18 21.20
C GLU A 94 -6.50 -1.66 21.21
N SER A 95 -6.27 -2.84 21.81
CA SER A 95 -4.95 -3.48 21.73
C SER A 95 -4.64 -3.96 20.32
N LEU A 96 -3.35 -4.15 20.02
CA LEU A 96 -2.88 -4.68 18.73
C LEU A 96 -3.65 -5.95 18.31
N MET A 97 -3.83 -6.91 19.21
CA MET A 97 -4.51 -8.17 18.89
C MET A 97 -5.97 -7.94 18.51
N VAL A 98 -6.67 -7.12 19.29
CA VAL A 98 -8.08 -6.78 19.03
C VAL A 98 -8.21 -6.02 17.71
N ALA A 99 -7.36 -5.03 17.47
CA ALA A 99 -7.37 -4.24 16.25
C ALA A 99 -7.13 -5.11 15.00
N VAL A 100 -6.11 -5.97 15.03
CA VAL A 100 -5.76 -6.84 13.89
C VAL A 100 -6.90 -7.81 13.56
N ASP A 101 -7.64 -8.31 14.57
CA ASP A 101 -8.79 -9.19 14.34
C ASP A 101 -10.01 -8.45 13.78
N LYS A 102 -10.15 -7.14 14.06
CA LYS A 102 -11.29 -6.33 13.64
C LYS A 102 -11.08 -5.59 12.31
N ILE A 103 -9.83 -5.33 11.90
CA ILE A 103 -9.54 -4.67 10.63
C ILE A 103 -10.11 -5.50 9.48
N ASP A 104 -11.13 -4.96 8.84
CA ASP A 104 -11.81 -5.63 7.73
C ASP A 104 -11.03 -5.43 6.42
N GLN A 105 -10.53 -6.51 5.86
CA GLN A 105 -9.84 -6.55 4.59
C GLN A 105 -10.60 -7.35 3.52
N SER A 106 -11.85 -7.69 3.77
CA SER A 106 -12.66 -8.57 2.91
C SER A 106 -12.77 -8.07 1.46
N LYS A 107 -12.74 -6.75 1.25
CA LYS A 107 -12.75 -6.11 -0.07
C LYS A 107 -11.57 -6.53 -0.95
N PHE A 108 -10.48 -7.00 -0.34
CA PHE A 108 -9.22 -7.33 -1.02
C PHE A 108 -8.94 -8.84 -1.08
N LYS A 109 -9.88 -9.68 -0.63
CA LYS A 109 -9.71 -11.15 -0.60
C LYS A 109 -9.42 -11.79 -1.95
N HIS A 110 -9.81 -11.14 -3.04
CA HIS A 110 -9.57 -11.62 -4.40
C HIS A 110 -8.12 -11.49 -4.84
N LEU A 111 -7.31 -10.69 -4.16
CA LEU A 111 -5.89 -10.50 -4.48
C LEU A 111 -5.08 -11.74 -4.06
N ALA A 112 -4.17 -12.17 -4.94
CA ALA A 112 -3.28 -13.30 -4.62
C ALA A 112 -2.48 -13.03 -3.34
N ASN A 113 -2.11 -14.08 -2.63
CA ASN A 113 -1.39 -14.05 -1.35
C ASN A 113 -2.14 -13.35 -0.19
N PHE A 114 -3.43 -13.12 -0.34
CA PHE A 114 -4.22 -12.46 0.70
C PHE A 114 -4.12 -13.19 2.06
N GLU A 115 -4.37 -14.51 2.08
CA GLU A 115 -4.34 -15.31 3.30
C GLU A 115 -2.96 -15.31 3.99
N LEU A 116 -1.90 -15.17 3.20
CA LEU A 116 -0.52 -15.14 3.71
C LEU A 116 -0.16 -13.81 4.36
N LEU A 117 -0.61 -12.69 3.80
CA LEU A 117 -0.08 -11.36 4.10
C LEU A 117 -1.06 -10.44 4.84
N ALA A 118 -2.37 -10.61 4.70
CA ALA A 118 -3.35 -9.64 5.18
C ALA A 118 -3.21 -9.36 6.68
N ARG A 119 -3.13 -10.40 7.51
CA ARG A 119 -2.99 -10.26 8.97
C ARG A 119 -1.67 -9.63 9.36
N ARG A 120 -0.59 -9.99 8.68
CA ARG A 120 0.75 -9.41 8.90
C ARG A 120 0.76 -7.93 8.54
N ASN A 121 0.19 -7.56 7.41
CA ASN A 121 0.10 -6.17 6.97
C ASN A 121 -0.66 -5.32 8.00
N ALA A 122 -1.81 -5.80 8.48
CA ALA A 122 -2.58 -5.11 9.52
C ALA A 122 -1.78 -4.91 10.80
N ASN A 123 -1.02 -5.92 11.23
CA ASN A 123 -0.15 -5.83 12.43
C ASN A 123 0.92 -4.74 12.27
N ILE A 124 1.63 -4.72 11.14
CA ILE A 124 2.71 -3.77 10.91
C ILE A 124 2.16 -2.35 10.81
N VAL A 125 1.06 -2.15 10.06
CA VAL A 125 0.44 -0.84 9.88
C VAL A 125 -0.14 -0.30 11.20
N PHE A 126 -0.77 -1.14 12.02
CA PHE A 126 -1.24 -0.71 13.35
C PHE A 126 -0.09 -0.20 14.23
N ARG A 127 1.02 -0.94 14.29
CA ARG A 127 2.21 -0.53 15.05
C ARG A 127 2.84 0.76 14.52
N GLU A 128 2.80 0.97 13.22
CA GLU A 128 3.26 2.22 12.61
C GLU A 128 2.38 3.39 13.07
N VAL A 129 1.06 3.25 12.95
CA VAL A 129 0.09 4.27 13.39
C VAL A 129 0.21 4.56 14.87
N GLU A 130 0.38 3.53 15.72
CA GLU A 130 0.63 3.69 17.15
C GLU A 130 1.86 4.57 17.40
N LYS A 131 2.99 4.29 16.75
CA LYS A 131 4.22 5.09 16.89
C LYS A 131 4.06 6.53 16.41
N GLU A 132 3.30 6.77 15.35
CA GLU A 132 3.03 8.11 14.83
C GLU A 132 2.16 8.96 15.78
N SER A 133 1.48 8.32 16.71
CA SER A 133 0.52 8.98 17.63
C SER A 133 1.15 9.44 18.95
N PHE A 134 2.43 9.13 19.17
CA PHE A 134 3.25 9.58 20.30
C PHE A 134 4.35 10.54 19.84
#